data_601cf09e973f93a39d462692d39750c8
#
_entry.id   601cf09e973f93a39d462692d39750c8
#
_cell.length_a   1.000
_cell.length_b   1.000
_cell.length_c   1.000
_cell.angle_alpha   90.00
_cell.angle_beta   90.00
_cell.angle_gamma   90.00
#
_symmetry.space_group_name_H-M   'P 1'
#
loop_
_entity.id
_entity.type
_entity.pdbx_description
1 polymer ?
#
loop_
_entity_poly.entity_id
_entity_poly.type
_entity_poly.pdbx_seq_one_letter_code
_entity_poly.pdbx_strand_id
1 'polypeptide(L)'
;MSLRITRAVNTRIYLGRGLEKLRMESTATDTVWIRKVENLESQSALINVRGPEGVTEASIGLEETFEIRDGVSVKLKGVSESWAAALPYCSVCQRGDRSQKKRLIAQAKLEITAPSDVKIYRDDIISTKRQ
;
A
#
# COMPACT_ATOMS: atom_id res chain seq x y z
N MET A 1 12.53 10.92 8.79
CA MET A 1 12.19 9.60 9.32
C MET A 1 11.63 8.73 8.20
N SER A 2 11.99 7.48 8.17
CA SER A 2 11.47 6.59 7.13
C SER A 2 10.86 5.34 7.75
N LEU A 3 9.87 4.79 7.07
CA LEU A 3 9.16 3.61 7.50
C LEU A 3 9.12 2.61 6.35
N ARG A 4 9.55 1.39 6.61
CA ARG A 4 9.42 0.31 5.63
C ARG A 4 8.10 -0.40 5.83
N ILE A 5 7.41 -0.62 4.74
CA ILE A 5 6.08 -1.18 4.76
C ILE A 5 5.89 -2.09 3.55
N THR A 6 5.32 -3.25 3.77
CA THR A 6 5.03 -4.19 2.69
C THR A 6 3.53 -4.26 2.52
N ARG A 7 3.06 -4.01 1.29
CA ARG A 7 1.63 -3.99 1.03
C ARG A 7 1.31 -4.71 -0.27
N ALA A 8 0.18 -5.37 -0.27
CA ALA A 8 -0.31 -6.08 -1.44
C ALA A 8 -0.93 -5.12 -2.45
N VAL A 9 -1.11 -5.61 -3.67
CA VAL A 9 -1.81 -4.88 -4.72
C VAL A 9 -3.23 -4.58 -4.25
N ASN A 10 -3.74 -3.43 -4.64
CA ASN A 10 -5.07 -2.90 -4.28
C ASN A 10 -5.21 -2.46 -2.83
N THR A 11 -4.12 -2.21 -2.17
CA THR A 11 -4.15 -1.64 -0.82
C THR A 11 -3.68 -0.20 -0.85
N ARG A 12 -4.01 0.53 0.20
CA ARG A 12 -3.69 1.94 0.31
C ARG A 12 -2.87 2.22 1.55
N ILE A 13 -2.09 3.29 1.47
CA ILE A 13 -1.34 3.82 2.59
C ILE A 13 -1.74 5.29 2.72
N TYR A 14 -2.07 5.70 3.93
CA TYR A 14 -2.54 7.06 4.20
C TYR A 14 -1.50 7.82 5.00
N LEU A 15 -1.26 9.05 4.58
CA LEU A 15 -0.30 9.92 5.24
C LEU A 15 -0.94 11.26 5.58
N GLY A 16 -0.55 11.84 6.71
CA GLY A 16 -1.02 13.17 7.05
C GLY A 16 -0.63 13.60 8.44
N ARG A 17 -0.54 14.91 8.63
CA ARG A 17 -0.24 15.47 9.94
C ARG A 17 -1.42 15.36 10.90
N GLY A 18 -2.62 15.50 10.39
CA GLY A 18 -3.82 15.35 11.18
C GLY A 18 -4.53 14.03 10.97
N LEU A 19 -3.80 13.00 10.61
CA LEU A 19 -4.38 11.71 10.24
C LEU A 19 -4.99 11.01 11.44
N GLU A 20 -6.24 10.61 11.32
CA GLU A 20 -6.97 9.88 12.35
C GLU A 20 -7.29 8.48 11.90
N LYS A 21 -7.04 7.50 12.77
CA LYS A 21 -7.23 6.09 12.43
C LYS A 21 -8.63 5.75 11.90
N LEU A 22 -9.65 6.34 12.50
CA LEU A 22 -11.02 6.03 12.13
C LEU A 22 -11.53 6.86 10.95
N ARG A 23 -10.76 7.81 10.51
CA ARG A 23 -11.14 8.72 9.44
C ARG A 23 -10.01 8.94 8.47
N MET A 24 -9.30 7.88 8.15
CA MET A 24 -8.10 8.00 7.32
C MET A 24 -8.38 8.62 5.96
N GLU A 25 -9.47 8.23 5.32
CA GLU A 25 -9.77 8.76 3.99
C GLU A 25 -10.05 10.26 4.01
N SER A 26 -10.72 10.74 5.05
CA SER A 26 -11.09 12.15 5.11
C SER A 26 -10.02 13.02 5.74
N THR A 27 -9.13 12.46 6.53
CA THR A 27 -8.10 13.24 7.22
C THR A 27 -6.73 13.15 6.59
N ALA A 28 -6.52 12.20 5.68
CA ALA A 28 -5.24 12.05 5.02
C ALA A 28 -4.97 13.20 4.06
N THR A 29 -3.75 13.70 4.08
CA THR A 29 -3.31 14.68 3.09
C THR A 29 -2.80 14.02 1.83
N ASP A 30 -2.26 12.80 1.97
CA ASP A 30 -1.74 12.06 0.84
C ASP A 30 -2.17 10.60 0.95
N THR A 31 -2.36 9.98 -0.19
CA THR A 31 -2.72 8.56 -0.24
C THR A 31 -1.89 7.89 -1.31
N VAL A 32 -1.31 6.74 -0.98
CA VAL A 32 -0.59 5.91 -1.95
C VAL A 32 -1.40 4.63 -2.15
N TRP A 33 -1.79 4.38 -3.38
CA TRP A 33 -2.58 3.21 -3.74
C TRP A 33 -1.73 2.34 -4.66
N ILE A 34 -1.45 1.12 -4.24
CA ILE A 34 -0.65 0.18 -5.02
C ILE A 34 -1.57 -0.48 -6.03
N ARG A 35 -1.37 -0.17 -7.31
CA ARG A 35 -2.23 -0.63 -8.37
C ARG A 35 -1.75 -1.93 -8.99
N LYS A 36 -0.44 -2.06 -9.19
CA LYS A 36 0.11 -3.20 -9.88
C LYS A 36 1.56 -3.38 -9.47
N VAL A 37 2.00 -4.61 -9.44
CA VAL A 37 3.38 -4.93 -9.10
C VAL A 37 3.89 -5.90 -10.16
N GLU A 38 5.08 -5.65 -10.67
CA GLU A 38 5.73 -6.53 -11.64
C GLU A 38 7.02 -7.07 -11.08
N ASN A 39 7.23 -8.35 -11.26
CA ASN A 39 8.40 -9.04 -10.74
C ASN A 39 8.91 -10.07 -11.78
N LEU A 40 9.02 -9.63 -13.01
CA LEU A 40 9.54 -10.50 -14.08
C LEU A 40 11.01 -10.20 -14.31
N GLU A 41 11.32 -9.47 -15.35
CA GLU A 41 12.69 -9.12 -15.65
C GLU A 41 13.21 -8.00 -14.77
N SER A 42 12.32 -7.09 -14.42
CA SER A 42 12.67 -5.99 -13.52
C SER A 42 11.53 -5.81 -12.51
N GLN A 43 11.91 -5.41 -11.32
CA GLN A 43 10.93 -5.16 -10.29
C GLN A 43 10.39 -3.74 -10.42
N SER A 44 9.08 -3.61 -10.42
CA SER A 44 8.46 -2.30 -10.51
C SER A 44 7.08 -2.33 -9.87
N ALA A 45 6.59 -1.15 -9.54
CA ALA A 45 5.25 -0.99 -8.97
C ALA A 45 4.58 0.21 -9.63
N LEU A 46 3.30 0.03 -9.96
CA LEU A 46 2.46 1.11 -10.44
C LEU A 46 1.63 1.60 -9.27
N ILE A 47 1.77 2.86 -8.95
CA ILE A 47 1.06 3.46 -7.83
C ILE A 47 0.27 4.67 -8.27
N ASN A 48 -0.87 4.90 -7.61
CA ASN A 48 -1.61 6.15 -7.74
C ASN A 48 -1.39 6.93 -6.46
N VAL A 49 -0.91 8.13 -6.59
CA VAL A 49 -0.63 8.98 -5.45
C VAL A 49 -1.57 10.18 -5.50
N ARG A 50 -2.36 10.33 -4.45
CA ARG A 50 -3.17 11.53 -4.28
C ARG A 50 -2.41 12.48 -3.36
N GLY A 51 -2.10 13.63 -3.86
CA GLY A 51 -1.35 14.64 -3.12
C GLY A 51 -1.98 16.02 -3.31
N PRO A 52 -1.21 17.08 -3.06
CA PRO A 52 -1.75 18.44 -3.10
C PRO A 52 -2.26 18.85 -4.47
N GLU A 53 -1.77 18.24 -5.52
CA GLU A 53 -2.15 18.62 -6.88
C GLU A 53 -3.14 17.66 -7.52
N GLY A 54 -3.68 16.73 -6.75
CA GLY A 54 -4.62 15.74 -7.26
C GLY A 54 -3.98 14.35 -7.33
N VAL A 55 -4.49 13.53 -8.23
CA VAL A 55 -4.04 12.14 -8.35
C VAL A 55 -3.04 12.03 -9.49
N THR A 56 -1.90 11.40 -9.18
CA THR A 56 -0.85 11.15 -10.16
C THR A 56 -0.57 9.65 -10.20
N GLU A 57 -0.50 9.11 -11.40
CA GLU A 57 -0.09 7.72 -11.58
C GLU A 57 1.42 7.69 -11.85
N ALA A 58 2.11 6.83 -11.15
CA ALA A 58 3.55 6.71 -11.30
C ALA A 58 3.97 5.24 -11.33
N SER A 59 4.92 4.94 -12.20
CA SER A 59 5.56 3.63 -12.23
C SER A 59 6.97 3.79 -11.69
N ILE A 60 7.27 3.09 -10.62
CA ILE A 60 8.59 3.19 -9.99
C ILE A 60 9.29 1.85 -10.02
N GLY A 61 10.55 1.87 -10.42
CA GLY A 61 11.39 0.70 -10.41
C GLY A 61 12.12 0.53 -9.10
N LEU A 62 12.89 -0.55 -9.00
CA LEU A 62 13.64 -0.84 -7.79
C LEU A 62 14.59 0.31 -7.45
N GLU A 63 14.54 0.73 -6.20
CA GLU A 63 15.35 1.83 -5.66
C GLU A 63 15.01 3.21 -6.23
N GLU A 64 13.96 3.31 -7.04
CA GLU A 64 13.49 4.59 -7.51
C GLU A 64 12.59 5.25 -6.49
N THR A 65 12.69 6.56 -6.40
CA THR A 65 11.93 7.35 -5.43
C THR A 65 10.94 8.25 -6.17
N PHE A 66 9.71 8.27 -5.68
CA PHE A 66 8.69 9.21 -6.15
C PHE A 66 8.44 10.22 -5.05
N GLU A 67 8.64 11.49 -5.34
CA GLU A 67 8.42 12.55 -4.37
C GLU A 67 6.95 12.98 -4.44
N ILE A 68 6.24 12.88 -3.32
CA ILE A 68 4.83 13.24 -3.24
C ILE A 68 4.68 14.73 -2.99
N ARG A 69 5.46 15.23 -2.07
CA ARG A 69 5.56 16.65 -1.73
C ARG A 69 6.87 16.87 -1.03
N ASP A 70 7.19 18.10 -0.76
CA ASP A 70 8.45 18.43 -0.11
C ASP A 70 8.58 17.66 1.21
N GLY A 71 9.60 16.85 1.31
CA GLY A 71 9.88 16.08 2.51
C GLY A 71 9.13 14.77 2.61
N VAL A 72 8.25 14.45 1.67
CA VAL A 72 7.48 13.21 1.68
C VAL A 72 7.71 12.46 0.37
N SER A 73 8.23 11.25 0.47
CA SER A 73 8.54 10.46 -0.72
C SER A 73 8.30 8.98 -0.45
N VAL A 74 8.16 8.22 -1.53
CA VAL A 74 8.02 6.78 -1.49
C VAL A 74 9.05 6.16 -2.42
N LYS A 75 9.71 5.11 -1.94
CA LYS A 75 10.76 4.41 -2.68
C LYS A 75 10.43 2.94 -2.72
N LEU A 76 10.61 2.32 -3.87
CA LEU A 76 10.42 0.88 -4.01
C LEU A 76 11.68 0.15 -3.59
N LYS A 77 11.58 -0.64 -2.51
CA LYS A 77 12.72 -1.40 -2.00
C LYS A 77 12.75 -2.82 -2.52
N GLY A 78 11.63 -3.31 -3.00
CA GLY A 78 11.58 -4.64 -3.55
C GLY A 78 10.15 -5.05 -3.87
N VAL A 79 10.05 -6.18 -4.54
CA VAL A 79 8.78 -6.80 -4.88
C VAL A 79 8.85 -8.24 -4.43
N SER A 80 7.79 -8.73 -3.84
CA SER A 80 7.72 -10.13 -3.44
C SER A 80 6.37 -10.71 -3.83
N GLU A 81 6.36 -12.02 -3.96
CA GLU A 81 5.13 -12.73 -4.18
C GLU A 81 5.05 -13.83 -3.13
N SER A 82 3.90 -14.00 -2.55
CA SER A 82 3.71 -15.03 -1.55
C SER A 82 2.39 -15.74 -1.78
N TRP A 83 2.38 -17.02 -1.46
CA TRP A 83 1.17 -17.79 -1.52
C TRP A 83 0.35 -17.49 -0.26
N ALA A 84 -0.89 -17.14 -0.46
CA ALA A 84 -1.78 -16.88 0.65
C ALA A 84 -3.09 -17.61 0.40
N ALA A 85 -3.74 -17.98 1.48
CA ALA A 85 -5.07 -18.53 1.39
C ALA A 85 -5.98 -17.47 0.77
N ALA A 86 -7.02 -17.93 0.10
CA ALA A 86 -8.02 -17.03 -0.43
C ALA A 86 -8.53 -16.14 0.69
N LEU A 87 -9.00 -14.98 0.32
CA LEU A 87 -9.41 -13.96 1.27
C LEU A 87 -10.24 -14.55 2.39
N PRO A 88 -9.80 -14.42 3.62
CA PRO A 88 -10.50 -15.06 4.73
C PRO A 88 -11.90 -14.52 4.98
N TYR A 89 -12.21 -13.36 4.45
CA TYR A 89 -13.50 -12.74 4.69
C TYR A 89 -14.45 -12.82 3.52
N CYS A 90 -14.10 -13.59 2.53
CA CYS A 90 -15.01 -13.81 1.42
C CYS A 90 -16.00 -14.91 1.83
N SER A 91 -17.20 -14.52 2.21
CA SER A 91 -18.18 -15.49 2.65
C SER A 91 -18.55 -16.47 1.54
N VAL A 92 -18.52 -16.04 0.32
CA VAL A 92 -18.79 -16.91 -0.80
C VAL A 92 -17.70 -17.96 -0.92
N CYS A 93 -16.46 -17.56 -0.80
CA CYS A 93 -15.35 -18.51 -0.87
C CYS A 93 -15.39 -19.50 0.28
N GLN A 94 -15.74 -19.04 1.45
CA GLN A 94 -15.80 -19.90 2.61
C GLN A 94 -16.88 -20.96 2.50
N ARG A 95 -18.00 -20.60 1.90
CA ARG A 95 -19.09 -21.54 1.79
C ARG A 95 -18.99 -22.45 0.59
N GLY A 96 -18.50 -21.89 -0.48
CA GLY A 96 -18.66 -22.57 -1.75
C GLY A 96 -17.51 -23.44 -2.15
N ASP A 97 -16.34 -23.16 -1.69
CA ASP A 97 -15.20 -23.82 -2.28
C ASP A 97 -14.19 -24.25 -1.23
N ARG A 98 -14.22 -25.50 -0.97
CA ARG A 98 -13.27 -26.09 -0.06
C ARG A 98 -11.92 -26.32 -0.70
N SER A 99 -11.90 -26.29 -1.98
CA SER A 99 -10.65 -26.43 -2.69
C SER A 99 -9.97 -25.10 -2.89
N GLN A 100 -10.27 -24.15 -2.04
CA GLN A 100 -9.65 -22.86 -2.12
C GLN A 100 -8.16 -22.99 -2.24
N LYS A 101 -7.71 -22.62 -3.39
CA LYS A 101 -6.30 -22.69 -3.67
C LYS A 101 -5.65 -21.44 -3.10
N LYS A 102 -4.42 -21.62 -2.68
CA LYS A 102 -3.62 -20.49 -2.33
C LYS A 102 -3.46 -19.61 -3.56
N ARG A 103 -3.54 -18.32 -3.35
CA ARG A 103 -3.31 -17.35 -4.41
C ARG A 103 -1.93 -16.77 -4.28
N LEU A 104 -1.31 -16.54 -5.42
CA LEU A 104 -0.06 -15.82 -5.44
C LEU A 104 -0.37 -14.34 -5.32
N ILE A 105 0.06 -13.76 -4.23
CA ILE A 105 -0.19 -12.35 -3.95
C ILE A 105 1.09 -11.58 -4.14
N ALA A 106 1.05 -10.62 -5.05
CA ALA A 106 2.16 -9.73 -5.28
C ALA A 106 2.12 -8.59 -4.28
N GLN A 107 3.29 -8.25 -3.75
CA GLN A 107 3.42 -7.22 -2.73
C GLN A 107 4.57 -6.29 -3.08
N ALA A 108 4.39 -5.03 -2.78
CA ALA A 108 5.45 -4.04 -2.93
C ALA A 108 6.05 -3.74 -1.56
N LYS A 109 7.36 -3.75 -1.50
CA LYS A 109 8.09 -3.34 -0.31
C LYS A 109 8.49 -1.89 -0.51
N LEU A 110 7.91 -1.02 0.28
CA LEU A 110 8.08 0.41 0.13
C LEU A 110 8.79 1.01 1.32
N GLU A 111 9.56 2.04 1.06
CA GLU A 111 10.13 2.87 2.12
C GLU A 111 9.54 4.26 1.97
N ILE A 112 8.81 4.70 2.98
CA ILE A 112 8.17 6.01 2.96
C ILE A 112 8.96 6.93 3.87
N THR A 113 9.42 8.03 3.31
CA THR A 113 10.16 9.05 4.04
C THR A 113 9.25 10.25 4.24
N ALA A 114 9.16 10.70 5.48
CA ALA A 114 8.30 11.82 5.84
C ALA A 114 8.80 12.47 7.12
N PRO A 115 8.43 13.73 7.38
CA PRO A 115 8.74 14.36 8.68
C PRO A 115 8.10 13.57 9.83
N SER A 116 8.68 13.71 11.00
CA SER A 116 8.23 12.94 12.17
C SER A 116 6.79 13.25 12.60
N ASP A 117 6.27 14.40 12.24
CA ASP A 117 4.91 14.77 12.56
C ASP A 117 3.87 14.23 11.57
N VAL A 118 4.33 13.60 10.48
CA VAL A 118 3.44 12.97 9.52
C VAL A 118 3.21 11.53 9.96
N LYS A 119 1.95 11.17 10.15
CA LYS A 119 1.58 9.80 10.50
C LYS A 119 1.36 9.00 9.23
N ILE A 120 1.68 7.72 9.30
CA ILE A 120 1.55 6.80 8.17
C ILE A 120 0.73 5.60 8.64
N TYR A 121 -0.44 5.40 8.05
CA TYR A 121 -1.29 4.28 8.39
C TYR A 121 -1.59 3.43 7.17
N ARG A 122 -1.67 2.12 7.39
CA ARG A 122 -2.14 1.17 6.39
C ARG A 122 -3.65 1.07 6.50
N ASP A 123 -4.30 0.77 5.38
CA ASP A 123 -5.76 0.69 5.34
C ASP A 123 -6.32 -0.49 6.13
N ASP A 124 -5.51 -1.48 6.46
CA ASP A 124 -5.98 -2.65 7.22
C ASP A 124 -6.03 -2.41 8.73
N ILE A 125 -5.52 -1.28 9.20
CA ILE A 125 -5.48 -0.99 10.64
C ILE A 125 -6.89 -0.94 11.23
N ILE A 126 -7.84 -0.41 10.49
CA ILE A 126 -9.22 -0.33 10.97
C ILE A 126 -9.79 -1.71 11.17
N SER A 127 -9.56 -2.61 10.23
CA SER A 127 -10.05 -3.98 10.34
C SER A 127 -9.46 -4.68 11.56
N THR A 128 -8.18 -4.47 11.81
CA THR A 128 -7.52 -5.08 12.95
C THR A 128 -8.16 -4.63 14.26
N LYS A 129 -8.55 -3.38 14.34
CA LYS A 129 -9.13 -2.84 15.56
C LYS A 129 -10.52 -3.37 15.86
N ARG A 130 -11.24 -3.84 14.87
CA ARG A 130 -12.59 -4.34 15.08
C ARG A 130 -12.64 -5.71 15.71
N GLN A 131 -11.52 -6.34 15.79
CA GLN A 131 -11.42 -7.64 16.46
C GLN A 131 -11.05 -7.43 17.93
#